data_791b0ce5e5fbe77ad0cc4c427f501eca
#
_entry.id   791b0ce5e5fbe77ad0cc4c427f501eca
#
_cell.length_a   1.000
_cell.length_b   1.000
_cell.length_c   1.000
_cell.angle_alpha   90.00
_cell.angle_beta   90.00
_cell.angle_gamma   90.00
#
_symmetry.space_group_name_H-M   'P 1'
#
loop_
_entity.id
_entity.type
_entity.pdbx_description
1 polymer ?
#
loop_
_entity_poly.entity_id
_entity_poly.type
_entity_poly.pdbx_seq_one_letter_code
_entity_poly.pdbx_strand_id
1 'polypeptide(L)'
;MKNDKIERSVKRAFVNAAPYQLDKVTEKCKEQKGKVIPLENKQAKKSINKTFARIAAAAAALLLMIIGSYAYGERYGVASTVALDVNPSIEIGVNKGEKVVYVTPKNEDGKKVIGDMKLEGSDIKVAVNALIGSMLREGYISEMANSILISVNGDDAKKNAAMQSALSAEVTDMLNTGSFQGAVLSQTITSDPETKRLAEEYGITEGKAQLIRQITENNAAHTFEELAGLSVNELNLIGESGTKSIANVTSAGTASERAYIGEAEAKRIALAHAGVNEGDIYDYEFEMDYEHGAMIYELEFDCAGSEYEYDINAKTGEIIKFEADRRGSVSPSPAPAAAPDAATAPASTSTPSSTPKPAANAESGYIGESKAKQIALAHAGVSEGS
;
A
#
# COMPACT_ATOMS: atom_id res chain seq x y z
N MET A 1 -23.27 75.29 12.82
CA MET A 1 -23.63 76.28 13.92
C MET A 1 -23.62 75.69 15.34
N LYS A 2 -23.36 74.40 15.57
CA LYS A 2 -23.31 73.80 16.92
C LYS A 2 -21.91 73.77 17.55
N ASN A 3 -20.86 73.67 16.72
CA ASN A 3 -19.45 73.53 17.13
C ASN A 3 -18.85 74.88 17.66
N ASP A 4 -19.25 76.02 17.09
CA ASP A 4 -18.74 77.34 17.49
C ASP A 4 -19.14 77.76 18.88
N LYS A 5 -20.29 77.26 19.39
CA LYS A 5 -20.73 77.56 20.78
C LYS A 5 -19.93 76.76 21.82
N ILE A 6 -19.58 75.52 21.46
CA ILE A 6 -18.81 74.65 22.36
C ILE A 6 -17.39 75.20 22.47
N GLU A 7 -16.76 75.53 21.34
CA GLU A 7 -15.40 76.07 21.29
C GLU A 7 -15.27 77.40 22.05
N ARG A 8 -16.27 78.33 21.93
CA ARG A 8 -16.32 79.52 22.71
C ARG A 8 -16.56 79.29 24.20
N SER A 9 -17.35 78.27 24.58
CA SER A 9 -17.56 77.93 25.99
C SER A 9 -16.32 77.32 26.62
N VAL A 10 -15.59 76.47 25.90
CA VAL A 10 -14.33 75.85 26.34
C VAL A 10 -13.24 76.94 26.46
N LYS A 11 -13.11 77.86 25.47
CA LYS A 11 -12.17 78.99 25.54
C LYS A 11 -12.45 79.88 26.70
N ARG A 12 -13.73 80.24 27.02
CA ARG A 12 -14.13 81.00 28.24
C ARG A 12 -13.81 80.25 29.51
N ALA A 13 -14.03 78.96 29.58
CA ALA A 13 -13.71 78.18 30.78
C ALA A 13 -12.19 78.18 31.03
N PHE A 14 -11.40 78.04 29.99
CA PHE A 14 -9.92 78.08 30.07
C PHE A 14 -9.42 79.48 30.48
N VAL A 15 -9.96 80.55 29.90
CA VAL A 15 -9.59 81.94 30.25
C VAL A 15 -10.01 82.30 31.69
N ASN A 16 -11.13 81.81 32.19
CA ASN A 16 -11.56 82.05 33.56
C ASN A 16 -10.84 81.19 34.61
N ALA A 17 -10.29 80.02 34.21
CA ALA A 17 -9.52 79.15 35.12
C ALA A 17 -8.02 79.50 35.18
N ALA A 18 -7.51 80.25 34.21
CA ALA A 18 -6.07 80.49 34.05
C ALA A 18 -5.52 81.82 34.68
N PRO A 19 -6.27 82.93 34.92
CA PRO A 19 -5.62 84.16 35.19
C PRO A 19 -5.02 84.31 36.61
N TYR A 20 -5.39 83.49 37.53
CA TYR A 20 -4.89 83.59 38.92
C TYR A 20 -3.66 82.72 39.22
N GLN A 21 -3.32 81.77 38.35
CA GLN A 21 -2.17 80.93 38.57
C GLN A 21 -0.91 81.42 37.84
N LEU A 22 -1.08 82.11 36.72
CA LEU A 22 0.05 82.58 35.93
C LEU A 22 0.82 83.70 36.62
N ASP A 23 0.12 84.64 37.26
CA ASP A 23 0.76 85.71 38.00
C ASP A 23 1.46 85.19 39.27
N LYS A 24 0.93 84.21 39.98
CA LYS A 24 1.61 83.55 41.09
C LYS A 24 2.84 82.73 40.66
N VAL A 25 2.79 82.13 39.49
CA VAL A 25 3.93 81.36 38.94
C VAL A 25 5.05 82.35 38.47
N THR A 26 4.68 83.49 37.83
CA THR A 26 5.63 84.47 37.38
C THR A 26 6.23 85.28 38.58
N GLU A 27 5.47 85.49 39.66
CA GLU A 27 6.03 86.11 40.85
C GLU A 27 6.99 85.20 41.61
N LYS A 28 6.69 83.88 41.73
CA LYS A 28 7.61 82.87 42.26
C LYS A 28 8.84 82.67 41.38
N CYS A 29 8.73 82.82 40.05
CA CYS A 29 9.87 82.82 39.18
C CYS A 29 10.76 84.08 39.29
N LYS A 30 10.22 85.24 39.71
CA LYS A 30 11.03 86.43 39.93
C LYS A 30 11.74 86.42 41.28
N GLU A 31 11.23 85.74 42.27
CA GLU A 31 11.88 85.59 43.61
C GLU A 31 13.01 84.59 43.60
N GLN A 32 13.04 83.63 42.65
CA GLN A 32 14.12 82.67 42.47
C GLN A 32 15.13 83.14 41.40
N LYS A 33 15.70 84.35 41.56
CA LYS A 33 16.85 84.69 40.73
C LYS A 33 18.03 83.78 41.03
N GLY A 34 18.32 82.91 40.06
CA GLY A 34 19.67 82.44 39.91
C GLY A 34 20.04 81.05 40.42
N LYS A 35 19.09 80.12 40.62
CA LYS A 35 19.52 78.67 40.63
C LYS A 35 19.07 78.02 39.37
N VAL A 36 19.98 78.03 38.34
CA VAL A 36 19.93 77.08 37.24
C VAL A 36 20.22 75.72 37.87
N ILE A 37 19.19 74.89 38.09
CA ILE A 37 19.38 73.51 38.40
C ILE A 37 19.72 72.84 37.04
N PRO A 38 20.97 72.40 36.80
CA PRO A 38 21.20 71.64 35.62
C PRO A 38 20.34 70.40 35.70
N LEU A 39 19.45 70.18 34.75
CA LEU A 39 18.82 68.89 34.49
C LEU A 39 19.95 67.94 34.06
N GLU A 40 20.64 67.39 35.06
CA GLU A 40 21.49 66.24 34.83
C GLU A 40 20.53 65.13 34.38
N ASN A 41 20.46 64.96 33.08
CA ASN A 41 19.85 63.81 32.48
C ASN A 41 20.69 62.59 32.91
N LYS A 42 20.50 62.11 34.14
CA LYS A 42 20.99 60.82 34.58
C LYS A 42 20.18 59.78 33.84
N GLN A 43 20.50 59.60 32.53
CA GLN A 43 20.33 58.33 31.96
C GLN A 43 21.16 57.38 32.83
N ALA A 44 20.48 56.72 33.75
CA ALA A 44 21.05 55.56 34.42
C ALA A 44 21.38 54.57 33.31
N LYS A 45 22.62 54.62 32.79
CA LYS A 45 23.21 53.54 32.08
C LYS A 45 23.17 52.36 33.05
N LYS A 46 22.05 51.59 33.03
CA LYS A 46 22.03 50.25 33.64
C LYS A 46 23.17 49.54 32.96
N SER A 47 24.32 49.51 33.61
CA SER A 47 25.41 48.62 33.25
C SER A 47 24.85 47.22 33.40
N ILE A 48 24.32 46.67 32.31
CA ILE A 48 24.01 45.25 32.24
C ILE A 48 25.37 44.56 32.47
N ASN A 49 25.51 43.95 33.64
CA ASN A 49 26.72 43.17 33.93
C ASN A 49 26.98 42.25 32.74
N LYS A 50 28.17 42.43 32.11
CA LYS A 50 28.56 41.67 30.93
C LYS A 50 28.41 40.16 31.14
N THR A 51 28.53 39.72 32.37
CA THR A 51 28.28 38.32 32.77
C THR A 51 26.78 37.96 32.66
N PHE A 52 25.87 38.83 33.11
CA PHE A 52 24.44 38.60 32.96
C PHE A 52 23.98 38.59 31.50
N ALA A 53 24.53 39.49 30.69
CA ALA A 53 24.27 39.51 29.22
C ALA A 53 24.76 38.23 28.55
N ARG A 54 25.91 37.69 28.95
CA ARG A 54 26.46 36.43 28.41
C ARG A 54 25.61 35.21 28.83
N ILE A 55 25.15 35.18 30.08
CA ILE A 55 24.25 34.10 30.58
C ILE A 55 22.91 34.17 29.85
N ALA A 56 22.34 35.36 29.69
CA ALA A 56 21.07 35.54 28.97
C ALA A 56 21.22 35.15 27.46
N ALA A 57 22.34 35.51 26.83
CA ALA A 57 22.61 35.09 25.45
C ALA A 57 22.79 33.57 25.31
N ALA A 58 23.47 32.92 26.26
CA ALA A 58 23.61 31.47 26.27
C ALA A 58 22.27 30.75 26.51
N ALA A 59 21.45 31.26 27.43
CA ALA A 59 20.10 30.73 27.65
C ALA A 59 19.19 30.90 26.43
N ALA A 60 19.24 32.03 25.76
CA ALA A 60 18.51 32.27 24.52
C ALA A 60 18.97 31.35 23.38
N ALA A 61 20.28 31.11 23.25
CA ALA A 61 20.82 30.18 22.26
C ALA A 61 20.39 28.74 22.55
N LEU A 62 20.36 28.29 23.81
CA LEU A 62 19.86 26.99 24.21
C LEU A 62 18.36 26.84 23.92
N LEU A 63 17.56 27.86 24.21
CA LEU A 63 16.12 27.85 23.88
C LEU A 63 15.89 27.78 22.38
N LEU A 64 16.65 28.53 21.57
CA LEU A 64 16.56 28.44 20.11
C LEU A 64 16.99 27.09 19.57
N MET A 65 18.00 26.44 20.16
CA MET A 65 18.39 25.08 19.78
C MET A 65 17.31 24.06 20.15
N ILE A 66 16.69 24.18 21.32
CA ILE A 66 15.59 23.29 21.75
C ILE A 66 14.35 23.47 20.84
N ILE A 67 13.96 24.72 20.59
CA ILE A 67 12.81 25.02 19.70
C ILE A 67 13.15 24.58 18.26
N GLY A 68 14.36 24.82 17.79
CA GLY A 68 14.82 24.43 16.47
C GLY A 68 14.86 22.91 16.30
N SER A 69 15.36 22.16 17.30
CA SER A 69 15.39 20.70 17.25
C SER A 69 13.99 20.08 17.31
N TYR A 70 13.11 20.68 18.14
CA TYR A 70 11.71 20.26 18.21
C TYR A 70 10.99 20.49 16.87
N ALA A 71 11.11 21.71 16.30
CA ALA A 71 10.50 22.06 15.02
C ALA A 71 11.07 21.21 13.86
N TYR A 72 12.37 20.88 13.92
CA TYR A 72 13.01 20.01 12.96
C TYR A 72 12.46 18.57 13.07
N GLY A 73 12.35 18.04 14.28
CA GLY A 73 11.79 16.71 14.53
C GLY A 73 10.32 16.58 14.10
N GLU A 74 9.50 17.61 14.34
CA GLU A 74 8.10 17.65 13.90
C GLU A 74 7.99 17.66 12.36
N ARG A 75 8.91 18.31 11.67
CA ARG A 75 8.86 18.48 10.21
C ARG A 75 9.48 17.32 9.44
N TYR A 76 10.59 16.77 9.94
CA TYR A 76 11.40 15.77 9.25
C TYR A 76 11.43 14.39 9.94
N GLY A 77 10.91 14.30 11.16
CA GLY A 77 10.78 13.03 11.86
C GLY A 77 9.64 12.19 11.26
N VAL A 78 9.93 10.93 10.92
CA VAL A 78 8.92 9.97 10.50
C VAL A 78 8.11 9.55 11.73
N ALA A 79 6.79 9.70 11.65
CA ALA A 79 5.85 9.29 12.70
C ALA A 79 5.09 8.02 12.33
N SER A 80 4.84 7.82 11.03
CA SER A 80 4.20 6.62 10.50
C SER A 80 4.75 6.32 9.12
N THR A 81 4.65 5.08 8.71
CA THR A 81 4.97 4.59 7.37
C THR A 81 3.70 4.08 6.72
N VAL A 82 3.45 4.49 5.50
CA VAL A 82 2.37 3.99 4.64
C VAL A 82 2.99 3.17 3.52
N ALA A 83 2.55 1.93 3.37
CA ALA A 83 2.93 1.08 2.26
C ALA A 83 1.78 0.97 1.27
N LEU A 84 2.10 1.02 -0.02
CA LEU A 84 1.20 0.79 -1.14
C LEU A 84 1.74 -0.37 -1.97
N ASP A 85 0.98 -1.44 -2.05
CA ASP A 85 1.32 -2.64 -2.80
C ASP A 85 0.22 -2.98 -3.81
N VAL A 86 0.64 -3.32 -5.01
CA VAL A 86 -0.16 -3.91 -6.11
C VAL A 86 0.66 -5.06 -6.67
N ASN A 87 1.48 -4.85 -7.69
CA ASN A 87 2.72 -5.52 -8.01
C ASN A 87 3.91 -4.59 -7.72
N PRO A 88 3.84 -3.29 -8.10
CA PRO A 88 4.71 -2.28 -7.50
C PRO A 88 4.56 -2.25 -5.98
N SER A 89 5.68 -2.17 -5.26
CA SER A 89 5.74 -2.04 -3.80
C SER A 89 6.45 -0.73 -3.45
N ILE A 90 5.74 0.16 -2.74
CA ILE A 90 6.20 1.52 -2.44
C ILE A 90 5.98 1.81 -0.95
N GLU A 91 6.99 2.36 -0.30
CA GLU A 91 6.94 2.80 1.08
C GLU A 91 7.03 4.33 1.18
N ILE A 92 6.17 4.93 1.99
CA ILE A 92 6.05 6.37 2.18
C ILE A 92 6.19 6.67 3.67
N GLY A 93 7.26 7.36 4.06
CA GLY A 93 7.41 7.88 5.42
C GLY A 93 6.68 9.21 5.57
N VAL A 94 5.87 9.35 6.63
CA VAL A 94 5.12 10.57 6.92
C VAL A 94 5.42 11.10 8.31
N ASN A 95 5.42 12.42 8.46
CA ASN A 95 5.61 13.07 9.76
C ASN A 95 4.28 13.16 10.54
N LYS A 96 4.33 13.73 11.75
CA LYS A 96 3.14 13.90 12.60
C LYS A 96 2.03 14.76 11.99
N GLY A 97 2.36 15.60 11.01
CA GLY A 97 1.43 16.44 10.25
C GLY A 97 0.97 15.82 8.95
N GLU A 98 1.14 14.49 8.77
CA GLU A 98 0.75 13.73 7.58
C GLU A 98 1.40 14.24 6.29
N LYS A 99 2.60 14.85 6.41
CA LYS A 99 3.40 15.26 5.26
C LYS A 99 4.43 14.20 4.93
N VAL A 100 4.62 13.95 3.65
CA VAL A 100 5.59 13.00 3.13
C VAL A 100 7.00 13.46 3.48
N VAL A 101 7.77 12.60 4.12
CA VAL A 101 9.18 12.79 4.45
C VAL A 101 10.08 12.14 3.41
N TYR A 102 9.72 10.92 3.00
CA TYR A 102 10.40 10.18 1.93
C TYR A 102 9.42 9.26 1.19
N VAL A 103 9.79 8.89 -0.03
CA VAL A 103 9.13 7.83 -0.81
C VAL A 103 10.21 6.89 -1.31
N THR A 104 10.08 5.60 -1.01
CA THR A 104 11.06 4.57 -1.35
C THR A 104 10.41 3.43 -2.12
N PRO A 105 10.86 3.12 -3.35
CA PRO A 105 10.44 1.91 -4.04
C PRO A 105 11.08 0.69 -3.38
N LYS A 106 10.36 -0.41 -3.27
CA LYS A 106 10.88 -1.69 -2.78
C LYS A 106 11.29 -2.62 -3.92
N ASN A 107 10.73 -2.40 -5.11
CA ASN A 107 11.06 -3.15 -6.32
C ASN A 107 11.19 -2.22 -7.54
N GLU A 108 11.59 -2.77 -8.69
CA GLU A 108 11.79 -2.01 -9.93
C GLU A 108 10.47 -1.42 -10.47
N ASP A 109 9.34 -2.09 -10.26
CA ASP A 109 8.05 -1.58 -10.69
C ASP A 109 7.61 -0.38 -9.82
N GLY A 110 7.87 -0.42 -8.51
CA GLY A 110 7.70 0.73 -7.63
C GLY A 110 8.53 1.94 -8.08
N LYS A 111 9.76 1.69 -8.55
CA LYS A 111 10.63 2.74 -9.09
C LYS A 111 10.06 3.36 -10.37
N LYS A 112 9.50 2.55 -11.29
CA LYS A 112 8.82 3.05 -12.50
C LYS A 112 7.61 3.89 -12.15
N VAL A 113 6.80 3.46 -11.18
CA VAL A 113 5.60 4.19 -10.73
C VAL A 113 5.97 5.55 -10.14
N ILE A 114 6.99 5.62 -9.29
CA ILE A 114 7.45 6.89 -8.69
C ILE A 114 8.02 7.81 -9.77
N GLY A 115 8.83 7.28 -10.70
CA GLY A 115 9.44 8.06 -11.77
C GLY A 115 10.14 9.32 -11.25
N ASP A 116 9.87 10.47 -11.88
CA ASP A 116 10.43 11.77 -11.52
C ASP A 116 9.54 12.60 -10.56
N MET A 117 8.51 11.99 -9.95
CA MET A 117 7.61 12.69 -9.03
C MET A 117 8.35 13.16 -7.78
N LYS A 118 8.14 14.43 -7.42
CA LYS A 118 8.63 15.03 -6.18
C LYS A 118 7.49 15.08 -5.17
N LEU A 119 7.40 14.07 -4.33
CA LEU A 119 6.31 13.88 -3.40
C LEU A 119 6.62 14.35 -1.98
N GLU A 120 7.90 14.58 -1.65
CA GLU A 120 8.33 15.03 -0.33
C GLU A 120 7.73 16.40 0.01
N GLY A 121 7.22 16.52 1.22
CA GLY A 121 6.54 17.72 1.72
C GLY A 121 5.07 17.85 1.30
N SER A 122 4.58 17.02 0.37
CA SER A 122 3.16 16.95 0.03
C SER A 122 2.34 16.32 1.15
N ASP A 123 1.03 16.48 1.09
CA ASP A 123 0.11 15.72 1.92
C ASP A 123 0.10 14.25 1.50
N ILE A 124 -0.04 13.32 2.46
CA ILE A 124 -0.03 11.87 2.17
C ILE A 124 -1.13 11.47 1.18
N LYS A 125 -2.32 12.05 1.27
CA LYS A 125 -3.41 11.77 0.33
C LYS A 125 -3.05 12.19 -1.09
N VAL A 126 -2.42 13.36 -1.25
CA VAL A 126 -1.96 13.85 -2.56
C VAL A 126 -0.90 12.90 -3.14
N ALA A 127 0.02 12.43 -2.31
CA ALA A 127 1.07 11.49 -2.74
C ALA A 127 0.46 10.14 -3.14
N VAL A 128 -0.45 9.59 -2.33
CA VAL A 128 -1.16 8.34 -2.62
C VAL A 128 -1.94 8.45 -3.94
N ASN A 129 -2.71 9.53 -4.12
CA ASN A 129 -3.48 9.76 -5.34
C ASN A 129 -2.58 9.86 -6.59
N ALA A 130 -1.43 10.53 -6.48
CA ALA A 130 -0.48 10.63 -7.57
C ALA A 130 0.13 9.26 -7.93
N LEU A 131 0.50 8.45 -6.93
CA LEU A 131 1.04 7.12 -7.13
C LEU A 131 0.01 6.17 -7.74
N ILE A 132 -1.22 6.16 -7.25
CA ILE A 132 -2.31 5.35 -7.83
C ILE A 132 -2.63 5.79 -9.25
N GLY A 133 -2.68 7.09 -9.52
CA GLY A 133 -2.82 7.60 -10.88
C GLY A 133 -1.70 7.15 -11.81
N SER A 134 -0.47 7.04 -11.30
CA SER A 134 0.66 6.46 -12.05
C SER A 134 0.49 4.96 -12.26
N MET A 135 0.07 4.21 -11.23
CA MET A 135 -0.18 2.76 -11.35
C MET A 135 -1.28 2.44 -12.38
N LEU A 136 -2.34 3.23 -12.41
CA LEU A 136 -3.41 3.12 -13.42
C LEU A 136 -2.87 3.42 -14.83
N ARG A 137 -2.10 4.49 -14.99
CA ARG A 137 -1.52 4.87 -16.29
C ARG A 137 -0.55 3.84 -16.82
N GLU A 138 0.27 3.25 -15.97
CA GLU A 138 1.25 2.21 -16.33
C GLU A 138 0.63 0.81 -16.44
N GLY A 139 -0.67 0.67 -16.14
CA GLY A 139 -1.40 -0.60 -16.26
C GLY A 139 -1.22 -1.59 -15.13
N TYR A 140 -0.58 -1.19 -14.01
CA TYR A 140 -0.45 -2.04 -12.82
C TYR A 140 -1.78 -2.26 -12.10
N ILE A 141 -2.68 -1.27 -12.18
CA ILE A 141 -4.08 -1.39 -11.77
C ILE A 141 -4.92 -1.36 -13.02
N SER A 142 -5.70 -2.40 -13.26
CA SER A 142 -6.53 -2.58 -14.46
C SER A 142 -7.76 -3.44 -14.15
N GLU A 143 -8.62 -3.65 -15.15
CA GLU A 143 -9.76 -4.57 -15.00
C GLU A 143 -9.33 -6.04 -14.75
N MET A 144 -8.10 -6.42 -15.08
CA MET A 144 -7.56 -7.77 -14.87
C MET A 144 -6.85 -7.93 -13.53
N ALA A 145 -6.38 -6.82 -12.93
CA ALA A 145 -5.66 -6.78 -11.66
C ALA A 145 -6.05 -5.50 -10.94
N ASN A 146 -7.11 -5.56 -10.15
CA ASN A 146 -7.77 -4.38 -9.58
C ASN A 146 -7.50 -4.17 -8.08
N SER A 147 -6.72 -5.04 -7.45
CA SER A 147 -6.52 -5.02 -6.00
C SER A 147 -5.30 -4.20 -5.59
N ILE A 148 -5.44 -3.44 -4.51
CA ILE A 148 -4.36 -2.70 -3.85
C ILE A 148 -4.38 -2.96 -2.36
N LEU A 149 -3.19 -3.08 -1.76
CA LEU A 149 -3.03 -3.16 -0.31
C LEU A 149 -2.45 -1.85 0.22
N ILE A 150 -3.11 -1.31 1.24
CA ILE A 150 -2.67 -0.14 2.01
C ILE A 150 -2.32 -0.62 3.42
N SER A 151 -1.06 -0.48 3.82
CA SER A 151 -0.62 -0.85 5.15
C SER A 151 -0.05 0.37 5.88
N VAL A 152 -0.47 0.58 7.13
CA VAL A 152 0.00 1.70 7.95
C VAL A 152 0.69 1.18 9.20
N ASN A 153 1.92 1.64 9.42
CA ASN A 153 2.76 1.32 10.58
C ASN A 153 3.20 2.61 11.29
N GLY A 154 3.31 2.58 12.61
CA GLY A 154 3.80 3.70 13.42
C GLY A 154 3.50 3.49 14.90
N ASP A 155 4.04 4.38 15.75
CA ASP A 155 3.96 4.24 17.20
C ASP A 155 2.57 4.57 17.78
N ASP A 156 1.76 5.37 17.08
CA ASP A 156 0.43 5.79 17.53
C ASP A 156 -0.67 4.98 16.83
N ALA A 157 -1.10 3.89 17.45
CA ALA A 157 -2.11 2.97 16.90
C ALA A 157 -3.43 3.68 16.51
N LYS A 158 -3.85 4.71 17.28
CA LYS A 158 -5.09 5.44 16.97
C LYS A 158 -4.95 6.31 15.72
N LYS A 159 -3.82 6.98 15.56
CA LYS A 159 -3.52 7.75 14.35
C LYS A 159 -3.35 6.85 13.13
N ASN A 160 -2.65 5.73 13.30
CA ASN A 160 -2.47 4.76 12.22
C ASN A 160 -3.81 4.21 11.72
N ALA A 161 -4.72 3.83 12.62
CA ALA A 161 -6.07 3.37 12.26
C ALA A 161 -6.89 4.47 11.56
N ALA A 162 -6.81 5.71 12.04
CA ALA A 162 -7.49 6.83 11.40
C ALA A 162 -6.92 7.12 9.99
N MET A 163 -5.60 7.08 9.82
CA MET A 163 -4.93 7.26 8.54
C MET A 163 -5.27 6.11 7.57
N GLN A 164 -5.19 4.85 8.03
CA GLN A 164 -5.57 3.68 7.25
C GLN A 164 -7.02 3.80 6.73
N SER A 165 -7.96 4.12 7.62
CA SER A 165 -9.37 4.28 7.25
C SER A 165 -9.59 5.42 6.25
N ALA A 166 -8.93 6.57 6.45
CA ALA A 166 -9.04 7.73 5.56
C ALA A 166 -8.44 7.46 4.17
N LEU A 167 -7.28 6.81 4.09
CA LEU A 167 -6.64 6.45 2.83
C LEU A 167 -7.42 5.36 2.09
N SER A 168 -7.90 4.33 2.82
CA SER A 168 -8.73 3.27 2.24
C SER A 168 -10.02 3.83 1.61
N ALA A 169 -10.72 4.71 2.31
CA ALA A 169 -11.92 5.34 1.77
C ALA A 169 -11.63 6.17 0.51
N GLU A 170 -10.58 7.00 0.53
CA GLU A 170 -10.21 7.86 -0.60
C GLU A 170 -9.79 7.04 -1.83
N VAL A 171 -9.02 5.97 -1.62
CA VAL A 171 -8.59 5.07 -2.69
C VAL A 171 -9.78 4.28 -3.24
N THR A 172 -10.67 3.80 -2.38
CA THR A 172 -11.90 3.12 -2.79
C THR A 172 -12.76 4.04 -3.66
N ASP A 173 -12.95 5.30 -3.25
CA ASP A 173 -13.71 6.27 -4.05
C ASP A 173 -13.04 6.56 -5.40
N MET A 174 -11.71 6.63 -5.45
CA MET A 174 -10.96 6.87 -6.68
C MET A 174 -11.04 5.68 -7.65
N LEU A 175 -10.94 4.45 -7.14
CA LEU A 175 -10.97 3.24 -7.95
C LEU A 175 -12.40 2.84 -8.38
N ASN A 176 -13.44 3.31 -7.68
CA ASN A 176 -14.83 3.01 -8.02
C ASN A 176 -15.47 4.12 -8.86
N THR A 177 -14.77 4.60 -9.88
CA THR A 177 -15.28 5.60 -10.82
C THR A 177 -15.72 4.96 -12.13
N GLY A 178 -16.99 5.15 -12.50
CA GLY A 178 -17.54 4.65 -13.77
C GLY A 178 -17.76 3.13 -13.77
N SER A 179 -17.21 2.45 -14.78
CA SER A 179 -17.32 0.98 -14.93
C SER A 179 -16.20 0.20 -14.23
N PHE A 180 -15.17 0.88 -13.76
CA PHE A 180 -14.07 0.25 -13.03
C PHE A 180 -14.42 0.08 -11.56
N GLN A 181 -14.20 -1.09 -11.02
CA GLN A 181 -14.35 -1.42 -9.61
C GLN A 181 -13.04 -1.98 -9.08
N GLY A 182 -12.41 -1.22 -8.17
CA GLY A 182 -11.19 -1.65 -7.49
C GLY A 182 -11.48 -2.41 -6.23
N ALA A 183 -10.56 -3.28 -5.83
CA ALA A 183 -10.53 -3.92 -4.53
C ALA A 183 -9.44 -3.28 -3.67
N VAL A 184 -9.80 -2.80 -2.48
CA VAL A 184 -8.89 -2.15 -1.55
C VAL A 184 -8.78 -2.98 -0.28
N LEU A 185 -7.62 -3.61 -0.08
CA LEU A 185 -7.26 -4.20 1.19
C LEU A 185 -6.56 -3.16 2.03
N SER A 186 -6.84 -3.11 3.32
CA SER A 186 -6.17 -2.19 4.21
C SER A 186 -5.96 -2.77 5.59
N GLN A 187 -4.80 -2.46 6.20
CA GLN A 187 -4.42 -2.94 7.53
C GLN A 187 -3.57 -1.93 8.27
N THR A 188 -3.58 -2.02 9.60
CA THR A 188 -2.52 -1.48 10.43
C THR A 188 -1.60 -2.61 10.85
N ILE A 189 -0.30 -2.38 10.77
CA ILE A 189 0.70 -3.38 11.12
C ILE A 189 1.57 -2.88 12.29
N THR A 190 2.15 -3.83 12.99
CA THR A 190 3.24 -3.58 13.95
C THR A 190 4.46 -4.28 13.41
N SER A 191 5.53 -3.53 13.21
CA SER A 191 6.78 -4.08 12.70
C SER A 191 7.35 -5.12 13.67
N ASP A 192 7.69 -6.28 13.16
CA ASP A 192 8.44 -7.30 13.89
C ASP A 192 9.69 -7.70 13.09
N PRO A 193 10.76 -8.19 13.78
CA PRO A 193 12.04 -8.48 13.12
C PRO A 193 11.95 -9.50 11.98
N GLU A 194 11.06 -10.49 12.10
CA GLU A 194 10.92 -11.54 11.10
C GLU A 194 10.21 -11.03 9.85
N THR A 195 9.09 -10.34 10.01
CA THR A 195 8.37 -9.72 8.91
C THR A 195 9.27 -8.72 8.16
N LYS A 196 10.05 -7.93 8.91
CA LYS A 196 11.00 -6.99 8.32
C LYS A 196 12.09 -7.69 7.51
N ARG A 197 12.66 -8.78 8.04
CA ARG A 197 13.67 -9.59 7.33
C ARG A 197 13.12 -10.14 6.03
N LEU A 198 11.92 -10.73 6.06
CA LEU A 198 11.25 -11.25 4.88
C LEU A 198 10.95 -10.15 3.84
N ALA A 199 10.46 -8.99 4.30
CA ALA A 199 10.22 -7.85 3.42
C ALA A 199 11.48 -7.37 2.68
N GLU A 200 12.61 -7.29 3.40
CA GLU A 200 13.92 -6.92 2.83
C GLU A 200 14.45 -7.99 1.86
N GLU A 201 14.33 -9.28 2.23
CA GLU A 201 14.81 -10.41 1.43
C GLU A 201 14.09 -10.52 0.09
N TYR A 202 12.77 -10.33 0.07
CA TYR A 202 11.95 -10.47 -1.14
C TYR A 202 11.67 -9.15 -1.87
N GLY A 203 12.20 -8.01 -1.38
CA GLY A 203 12.03 -6.70 -2.02
C GLY A 203 10.58 -6.23 -2.05
N ILE A 204 9.83 -6.52 -0.98
CA ILE A 204 8.44 -6.13 -0.79
C ILE A 204 8.30 -5.24 0.46
N THR A 205 7.11 -4.71 0.71
CA THR A 205 6.85 -3.94 1.94
C THR A 205 6.59 -4.86 3.13
N GLU A 206 6.77 -4.35 4.37
CA GLU A 206 6.37 -5.08 5.58
C GLU A 206 4.87 -5.39 5.57
N GLY A 207 4.05 -4.54 4.95
CA GLY A 207 2.62 -4.76 4.79
C GLY A 207 2.29 -5.97 3.94
N LYS A 208 2.89 -6.08 2.76
CA LYS A 208 2.73 -7.25 1.89
C LYS A 208 3.29 -8.52 2.54
N ALA A 209 4.44 -8.42 3.22
CA ALA A 209 5.01 -9.55 3.95
C ALA A 209 4.07 -10.04 5.08
N GLN A 210 3.43 -9.13 5.81
CA GLN A 210 2.44 -9.48 6.83
C GLN A 210 1.22 -10.19 6.23
N LEU A 211 0.71 -9.71 5.08
CA LEU A 211 -0.39 -10.35 4.36
C LEU A 211 -0.03 -11.78 3.96
N ILE A 212 1.13 -11.99 3.35
CA ILE A 212 1.59 -13.32 2.94
C ILE A 212 1.73 -14.26 4.14
N ARG A 213 2.32 -13.79 5.25
CA ARG A 213 2.40 -14.59 6.48
C ARG A 213 1.03 -15.05 6.98
N GLN A 214 0.04 -14.18 6.95
CA GLN A 214 -1.31 -14.54 7.38
C GLN A 214 -1.96 -15.56 6.44
N ILE A 215 -1.72 -15.47 5.14
CA ILE A 215 -2.19 -16.47 4.16
C ILE A 215 -1.52 -17.82 4.47
N THR A 216 -0.20 -17.87 4.65
CA THR A 216 0.52 -19.11 4.95
C THR A 216 0.19 -19.69 6.34
N GLU A 217 -0.16 -18.86 7.31
CA GLU A 217 -0.66 -19.30 8.62
C GLU A 217 -2.08 -19.92 8.54
N ASN A 218 -2.90 -19.44 7.61
CA ASN A 218 -4.25 -19.95 7.38
C ASN A 218 -4.24 -21.22 6.52
N ASN A 219 -3.36 -21.33 5.54
CA ASN A 219 -3.17 -22.48 4.67
C ASN A 219 -1.69 -22.89 4.65
N ALA A 220 -1.38 -24.01 5.31
CA ALA A 220 -0.01 -24.51 5.43
C ALA A 220 0.51 -25.20 4.15
N ALA A 221 -0.31 -25.32 3.11
CA ALA A 221 0.12 -25.79 1.79
C ALA A 221 1.03 -24.77 1.11
N HIS A 222 0.86 -23.47 1.40
CA HIS A 222 1.68 -22.42 0.85
C HIS A 222 2.94 -22.14 1.63
N THR A 223 4.00 -21.80 0.92
CA THR A 223 5.22 -21.23 1.48
C THR A 223 5.29 -19.71 1.21
N PHE A 224 6.01 -18.99 2.05
CA PHE A 224 6.23 -17.55 1.83
C PHE A 224 6.92 -17.26 0.49
N GLU A 225 7.89 -18.10 0.11
CA GLU A 225 8.67 -17.98 -1.12
C GLU A 225 7.78 -18.05 -2.37
N GLU A 226 6.82 -18.97 -2.39
CA GLU A 226 5.87 -19.13 -3.49
C GLU A 226 4.98 -17.89 -3.66
N LEU A 227 4.51 -17.33 -2.55
CA LEU A 227 3.57 -16.20 -2.59
C LEU A 227 4.24 -14.83 -2.72
N ALA A 228 5.53 -14.70 -2.41
CA ALA A 228 6.21 -13.40 -2.38
C ALA A 228 6.22 -12.67 -3.73
N GLY A 229 6.27 -13.44 -4.84
CA GLY A 229 6.24 -12.92 -6.21
C GLY A 229 4.87 -12.52 -6.74
N LEU A 230 3.78 -12.90 -6.05
CA LEU A 230 2.42 -12.66 -6.52
C LEU A 230 2.02 -11.18 -6.38
N SER A 231 1.13 -10.74 -7.26
CA SER A 231 0.45 -9.46 -7.12
C SER A 231 -0.52 -9.46 -5.95
N VAL A 232 -0.91 -8.28 -5.47
CA VAL A 232 -1.95 -8.17 -4.41
C VAL A 232 -3.29 -8.73 -4.90
N ASN A 233 -3.58 -8.68 -6.20
CA ASN A 233 -4.80 -9.26 -6.75
C ASN A 233 -4.81 -10.79 -6.60
N GLU A 234 -3.70 -11.45 -6.91
CA GLU A 234 -3.54 -12.90 -6.73
C GLU A 234 -3.61 -13.30 -5.26
N LEU A 235 -2.90 -12.56 -4.38
CA LEU A 235 -2.95 -12.79 -2.94
C LEU A 235 -4.36 -12.59 -2.35
N ASN A 236 -5.12 -11.62 -2.89
CA ASN A 236 -6.48 -11.39 -2.46
C ASN A 236 -7.42 -12.53 -2.90
N LEU A 237 -7.28 -13.02 -4.13
CA LEU A 237 -8.05 -14.16 -4.65
C LEU A 237 -7.80 -15.43 -3.80
N ILE A 238 -6.54 -15.75 -3.51
CA ILE A 238 -6.18 -16.88 -2.63
C ILE A 238 -6.77 -16.66 -1.21
N GLY A 239 -6.69 -15.44 -0.70
CA GLY A 239 -7.22 -15.11 0.63
C GLY A 239 -8.75 -15.12 0.71
N GLU A 240 -9.46 -14.81 -0.39
CA GLU A 240 -10.94 -14.88 -0.48
C GLU A 240 -11.43 -16.32 -0.64
N SER A 241 -10.70 -17.19 -1.36
CA SER A 241 -11.00 -18.61 -1.54
C SER A 241 -10.81 -19.44 -0.26
N GLY A 242 -9.88 -19.03 0.60
CA GLY A 242 -9.55 -19.76 1.81
C GLY A 242 -10.70 -19.80 2.83
N THR A 243 -10.80 -20.90 3.56
CA THR A 243 -11.83 -21.15 4.59
C THR A 243 -11.79 -20.18 5.78
N LYS A 244 -10.70 -19.43 5.95
CA LYS A 244 -10.51 -18.47 7.03
C LYS A 244 -10.25 -17.09 6.48
N SER A 245 -11.01 -16.10 6.94
CA SER A 245 -10.71 -14.71 6.63
C SER A 245 -9.34 -14.28 7.15
N ILE A 246 -8.65 -13.43 6.38
CA ILE A 246 -7.36 -12.87 6.78
C ILE A 246 -7.58 -11.91 7.96
N ALA A 247 -6.94 -12.21 9.09
CA ALA A 247 -7.12 -11.44 10.31
C ALA A 247 -6.57 -10.00 10.15
N ASN A 248 -7.27 -9.02 10.73
CA ASN A 248 -6.86 -7.60 10.75
C ASN A 248 -6.71 -6.93 9.37
N VAL A 249 -7.16 -7.55 8.30
CA VAL A 249 -7.27 -6.96 6.97
C VAL A 249 -8.72 -6.59 6.71
N THR A 250 -8.95 -5.33 6.36
CA THR A 250 -10.26 -4.85 5.91
C THR A 250 -10.25 -4.85 4.39
N SER A 251 -11.23 -5.50 3.76
CA SER A 251 -11.42 -5.50 2.31
C SER A 251 -12.64 -4.65 1.93
N ALA A 252 -12.51 -3.89 0.86
CA ALA A 252 -13.59 -3.16 0.20
C ALA A 252 -13.51 -3.42 -1.31
N GLY A 253 -14.60 -3.93 -1.90
CA GLY A 253 -14.60 -4.43 -3.28
C GLY A 253 -14.17 -5.88 -3.38
N THR A 254 -14.10 -6.42 -4.59
CA THR A 254 -13.79 -7.82 -4.88
C THR A 254 -12.59 -7.87 -5.85
N ALA A 255 -11.68 -8.81 -5.60
CA ALA A 255 -10.55 -9.06 -6.49
C ALA A 255 -11.03 -9.46 -7.90
N SER A 256 -10.29 -9.05 -8.92
CA SER A 256 -10.65 -9.36 -10.30
C SER A 256 -10.21 -10.75 -10.71
N GLU A 257 -11.14 -11.54 -11.19
CA GLU A 257 -10.90 -12.82 -11.83
C GLU A 257 -10.82 -12.72 -13.36
N ARG A 258 -10.91 -11.52 -13.94
CA ARG A 258 -10.97 -11.34 -15.40
C ARG A 258 -9.72 -11.80 -16.17
N ALA A 259 -8.62 -12.01 -15.47
CA ALA A 259 -7.41 -12.59 -16.04
C ALA A 259 -7.50 -14.12 -16.26
N TYR A 260 -8.55 -14.76 -15.77
CA TYR A 260 -8.75 -16.19 -15.69
C TYR A 260 -10.00 -16.63 -16.46
N ILE A 261 -10.11 -17.93 -16.73
CA ILE A 261 -11.24 -18.49 -17.50
C ILE A 261 -12.57 -18.48 -16.73
N GLY A 262 -12.51 -18.40 -15.40
CA GLY A 262 -13.67 -18.39 -14.49
C GLY A 262 -14.21 -19.79 -14.19
N GLU A 263 -14.94 -19.87 -13.05
CA GLU A 263 -15.52 -21.13 -12.52
C GLU A 263 -16.36 -21.88 -13.56
N ALA A 264 -17.25 -21.19 -14.27
CA ALA A 264 -18.16 -21.83 -15.22
C ALA A 264 -17.43 -22.56 -16.36
N GLU A 265 -16.33 -21.98 -16.87
CA GLU A 265 -15.53 -22.60 -17.92
C GLU A 265 -14.67 -23.75 -17.35
N ALA A 266 -14.07 -23.59 -16.17
CA ALA A 266 -13.33 -24.64 -15.49
C ALA A 266 -14.23 -25.86 -15.20
N LYS A 267 -15.44 -25.63 -14.67
CA LYS A 267 -16.44 -26.67 -14.45
C LYS A 267 -16.83 -27.39 -15.75
N ARG A 268 -17.05 -26.62 -16.84
CA ARG A 268 -17.36 -27.18 -18.16
C ARG A 268 -16.25 -28.10 -18.65
N ILE A 269 -14.99 -27.70 -18.45
CA ILE A 269 -13.81 -28.51 -18.85
C ILE A 269 -13.76 -29.80 -18.04
N ALA A 270 -13.91 -29.74 -16.71
CA ALA A 270 -13.88 -30.89 -15.82
C ALA A 270 -14.99 -31.89 -16.18
N LEU A 271 -16.24 -31.43 -16.31
CA LEU A 271 -17.38 -32.26 -16.65
C LEU A 271 -17.26 -32.90 -18.04
N ALA A 272 -16.76 -32.13 -19.03
CA ALA A 272 -16.52 -32.67 -20.36
C ALA A 272 -15.44 -33.77 -20.37
N HIS A 273 -14.37 -33.60 -19.58
CA HIS A 273 -13.32 -34.61 -19.44
C HIS A 273 -13.81 -35.85 -18.69
N ALA A 274 -14.61 -35.68 -17.61
CA ALA A 274 -15.21 -36.79 -16.86
C ALA A 274 -16.30 -37.55 -17.64
N GLY A 275 -16.86 -36.93 -18.70
CA GLY A 275 -17.98 -37.46 -19.43
C GLY A 275 -19.29 -37.44 -18.61
N VAL A 276 -19.43 -36.46 -17.72
CA VAL A 276 -20.57 -36.33 -16.75
C VAL A 276 -21.38 -35.10 -17.14
N ASN A 277 -22.73 -35.19 -16.93
CA ASN A 277 -23.59 -34.03 -17.13
C ASN A 277 -23.69 -33.21 -15.84
N GLU A 278 -23.85 -31.90 -15.96
CA GLU A 278 -23.96 -30.99 -14.82
C GLU A 278 -25.14 -31.31 -13.90
N GLY A 279 -26.23 -31.87 -14.43
CA GLY A 279 -27.40 -32.25 -13.64
C GLY A 279 -27.22 -33.54 -12.83
N ASP A 280 -26.16 -34.30 -13.05
CA ASP A 280 -25.88 -35.58 -12.41
C ASP A 280 -24.83 -35.45 -11.28
N ILE A 281 -24.23 -34.28 -11.08
CA ILE A 281 -23.23 -34.04 -10.03
C ILE A 281 -23.88 -33.57 -8.71
N TYR A 282 -23.21 -33.86 -7.61
CA TYR A 282 -23.54 -33.41 -6.27
C TYR A 282 -22.24 -33.22 -5.47
N ASP A 283 -22.32 -32.58 -4.29
CA ASP A 283 -21.16 -32.24 -3.43
C ASP A 283 -20.07 -31.52 -4.19
N TYR A 284 -20.48 -30.50 -5.03
CA TYR A 284 -19.58 -29.71 -5.82
C TYR A 284 -18.87 -28.67 -4.96
N GLU A 285 -17.54 -28.71 -4.96
CA GLU A 285 -16.67 -27.73 -4.33
C GLU A 285 -15.79 -27.06 -5.40
N PHE A 286 -15.47 -25.80 -5.19
CA PHE A 286 -14.65 -25.00 -6.10
C PHE A 286 -13.83 -24.03 -5.28
N GLU A 287 -12.50 -24.07 -5.48
CA GLU A 287 -11.56 -23.12 -4.88
C GLU A 287 -10.58 -22.61 -5.93
N MET A 288 -10.04 -21.42 -5.70
CA MET A 288 -8.94 -20.88 -6.47
C MET A 288 -7.70 -20.89 -5.60
N ASP A 289 -6.64 -21.49 -6.08
CA ASP A 289 -5.39 -21.64 -5.33
C ASP A 289 -4.16 -21.35 -6.19
N TYR A 290 -2.99 -21.38 -5.58
CA TYR A 290 -1.71 -21.17 -6.26
C TYR A 290 -0.79 -22.37 -5.99
N GLU A 291 -0.58 -23.17 -7.01
CA GLU A 291 0.29 -24.32 -6.93
C GLU A 291 1.21 -24.43 -8.16
N HIS A 292 2.40 -24.98 -7.95
CA HIS A 292 3.37 -25.24 -9.02
C HIS A 292 3.71 -24.02 -9.91
N GLY A 293 3.63 -22.81 -9.34
CA GLY A 293 3.95 -21.57 -10.03
C GLY A 293 2.81 -21.00 -10.89
N ALA A 294 1.57 -21.48 -10.72
CA ALA A 294 0.40 -21.00 -11.44
C ALA A 294 -0.82 -20.89 -10.54
N MET A 295 -1.71 -19.93 -10.86
CA MET A 295 -3.06 -19.94 -10.30
C MET A 295 -3.82 -21.12 -10.91
N ILE A 296 -4.45 -21.91 -10.07
CA ILE A 296 -5.24 -23.08 -10.43
C ILE A 296 -6.67 -22.95 -9.92
N TYR A 297 -7.57 -23.68 -10.53
CA TYR A 297 -8.88 -24.00 -9.99
C TYR A 297 -8.88 -25.44 -9.52
N GLU A 298 -9.17 -25.64 -8.25
CA GLU A 298 -9.45 -26.93 -7.66
C GLU A 298 -10.96 -27.17 -7.72
N LEU A 299 -11.36 -28.26 -8.35
CA LEU A 299 -12.76 -28.65 -8.45
C LEU A 299 -12.92 -30.06 -7.93
N GLU A 300 -13.85 -30.24 -7.01
CA GLU A 300 -14.27 -31.53 -6.50
C GLU A 300 -15.76 -31.72 -6.74
N PHE A 301 -16.18 -32.89 -7.18
CA PHE A 301 -17.58 -33.25 -7.31
C PHE A 301 -17.80 -34.74 -7.29
N ASP A 302 -18.96 -35.14 -6.78
CA ASP A 302 -19.40 -36.50 -6.81
C ASP A 302 -20.36 -36.77 -7.99
N CYS A 303 -20.22 -37.94 -8.62
CA CYS A 303 -21.19 -38.44 -9.61
C CYS A 303 -21.23 -39.97 -9.62
N ALA A 304 -22.43 -40.52 -9.58
CA ALA A 304 -22.69 -41.97 -9.68
C ALA A 304 -21.85 -42.85 -8.72
N GLY A 305 -21.52 -42.31 -7.52
CA GLY A 305 -20.77 -43.02 -6.47
C GLY A 305 -19.23 -42.96 -6.71
N SER A 306 -18.78 -42.12 -7.57
CA SER A 306 -17.37 -41.75 -7.74
C SER A 306 -17.14 -40.28 -7.38
N GLU A 307 -16.01 -40.00 -6.77
CA GLU A 307 -15.49 -38.69 -6.46
C GLU A 307 -14.49 -38.31 -7.55
N TYR A 308 -14.56 -37.06 -8.00
CA TYR A 308 -13.71 -36.53 -9.05
C TYR A 308 -13.02 -35.28 -8.54
N GLU A 309 -11.69 -35.25 -8.62
CA GLU A 309 -10.84 -34.11 -8.28
C GLU A 309 -10.12 -33.61 -9.52
N TYR A 310 -10.06 -32.28 -9.70
CA TYR A 310 -9.39 -31.61 -10.81
C TYR A 310 -8.61 -30.41 -10.35
N ASP A 311 -7.35 -30.30 -10.78
CA ASP A 311 -6.59 -29.08 -10.79
C ASP A 311 -6.51 -28.56 -12.23
N ILE A 312 -7.07 -27.39 -12.47
CA ILE A 312 -7.14 -26.77 -13.80
C ILE A 312 -6.38 -25.45 -13.77
N ASN A 313 -5.43 -25.26 -14.70
CA ASN A 313 -4.75 -23.97 -14.85
C ASN A 313 -5.78 -22.85 -15.09
N ALA A 314 -5.86 -21.89 -14.17
CA ALA A 314 -6.89 -20.87 -14.19
C ALA A 314 -6.78 -19.93 -15.41
N LYS A 315 -5.61 -19.80 -16.04
CA LYS A 315 -5.41 -18.95 -17.22
C LYS A 315 -5.67 -19.68 -18.54
N THR A 316 -5.30 -20.97 -18.63
CA THR A 316 -5.30 -21.71 -19.90
C THR A 316 -6.43 -22.71 -20.03
N GLY A 317 -7.02 -23.15 -18.90
CA GLY A 317 -7.97 -24.24 -18.87
C GLY A 317 -7.34 -25.64 -19.03
N GLU A 318 -6.00 -25.74 -18.98
CA GLU A 318 -5.29 -27.01 -19.03
C GLU A 318 -5.52 -27.79 -17.74
N ILE A 319 -5.91 -29.07 -17.86
CA ILE A 319 -6.03 -29.98 -16.71
C ILE A 319 -4.61 -30.36 -16.28
N ILE A 320 -4.21 -29.96 -15.08
CA ILE A 320 -2.91 -30.25 -14.49
C ILE A 320 -2.94 -31.58 -13.74
N LYS A 321 -4.02 -31.78 -12.95
CA LYS A 321 -4.24 -33.01 -12.18
C LYS A 321 -5.67 -33.49 -12.40
N PHE A 322 -5.84 -34.80 -12.38
CA PHE A 322 -7.14 -35.47 -12.40
C PHE A 322 -7.07 -36.73 -11.57
N GLU A 323 -7.98 -36.86 -10.64
CA GLU A 323 -8.20 -38.08 -9.86
C GLU A 323 -9.68 -38.47 -9.91
N ALA A 324 -9.94 -39.78 -9.92
CA ALA A 324 -11.29 -40.29 -9.87
C ALA A 324 -11.34 -41.55 -8.99
N ASP A 325 -12.00 -41.47 -7.84
CA ASP A 325 -12.08 -42.51 -6.87
C ASP A 325 -13.52 -43.06 -6.75
N ARG A 326 -13.68 -44.38 -6.74
CA ARG A 326 -14.98 -44.99 -6.48
C ARG A 326 -15.22 -45.12 -4.98
N ARG A 327 -16.12 -44.34 -4.44
CA ARG A 327 -16.62 -44.53 -3.07
C ARG A 327 -17.35 -45.88 -2.96
N GLY A 328 -16.64 -46.91 -2.44
CA GLY A 328 -17.28 -48.22 -2.11
C GLY A 328 -16.68 -49.46 -2.71
N SER A 329 -15.59 -49.41 -3.46
CA SER A 329 -14.84 -50.62 -3.78
C SER A 329 -13.78 -50.87 -2.68
N VAL A 330 -14.11 -51.73 -1.72
CA VAL A 330 -13.07 -52.47 -0.99
C VAL A 330 -12.19 -53.12 -2.02
N SER A 331 -11.00 -52.59 -2.23
CA SER A 331 -9.97 -53.20 -3.09
C SER A 331 -9.81 -54.69 -2.64
N PRO A 332 -10.05 -55.67 -3.48
CA PRO A 332 -9.72 -57.05 -3.11
C PRO A 332 -8.19 -57.10 -2.95
N SER A 333 -7.74 -57.41 -1.75
CA SER A 333 -6.33 -57.70 -1.45
C SER A 333 -5.78 -58.62 -2.56
N PRO A 334 -4.68 -58.28 -3.24
CA PRO A 334 -4.12 -59.15 -4.24
C PRO A 334 -3.69 -60.45 -3.59
N ALA A 335 -4.29 -61.58 -4.05
CA ALA A 335 -3.83 -62.91 -3.70
C ALA A 335 -2.36 -63.08 -4.10
N PRO A 336 -1.55 -63.78 -3.30
CA PRO A 336 -0.14 -63.96 -3.61
C PRO A 336 0.03 -64.71 -4.94
N ALA A 337 0.56 -64.00 -5.95
CA ALA A 337 0.92 -64.58 -7.25
C ALA A 337 2.05 -65.56 -7.05
N ALA A 338 1.81 -66.79 -7.48
CA ALA A 338 2.81 -67.85 -7.61
C ALA A 338 3.88 -67.42 -8.59
N ALA A 339 5.14 -67.67 -8.24
CA ALA A 339 6.29 -67.43 -9.06
C ALA A 339 6.25 -68.26 -10.34
N PRO A 340 6.65 -67.75 -11.51
CA PRO A 340 7.13 -68.54 -12.61
C PRO A 340 8.65 -68.41 -12.79
N ASP A 341 9.20 -69.51 -13.17
CA ASP A 341 10.55 -69.87 -13.43
C ASP A 341 11.32 -68.95 -14.42
N ALA A 342 12.62 -69.02 -14.24
CA ALA A 342 13.62 -68.42 -15.10
C ALA A 342 13.63 -68.94 -16.51
N ALA A 343 13.84 -68.06 -17.50
CA ALA A 343 14.67 -68.34 -18.67
C ALA A 343 15.02 -67.12 -19.55
N THR A 344 16.32 -66.91 -19.65
CA THR A 344 17.13 -66.48 -20.81
C THR A 344 16.96 -65.11 -21.45
N ALA A 345 18.04 -64.35 -21.30
CA ALA A 345 18.44 -63.27 -22.18
C ALA A 345 18.85 -63.76 -23.59
N PRO A 346 18.91 -62.88 -24.58
CA PRO A 346 20.23 -62.30 -24.89
C PRO A 346 20.24 -60.81 -25.25
N ALA A 347 21.47 -60.32 -25.12
CA ALA A 347 21.97 -59.01 -25.40
C ALA A 347 21.87 -58.53 -26.85
N SER A 348 21.80 -57.23 -27.09
CA SER A 348 22.70 -56.49 -28.01
C SER A 348 22.37 -55.00 -28.00
N THR A 349 23.29 -54.21 -27.47
CA THR A 349 24.08 -53.11 -28.05
C THR A 349 23.35 -52.07 -28.91
N SER A 350 23.34 -50.81 -28.48
CA SER A 350 24.24 -49.74 -29.00
C SER A 350 23.91 -48.34 -28.41
N THR A 351 24.92 -47.73 -27.89
CA THR A 351 25.13 -46.33 -27.51
C THR A 351 25.37 -45.44 -28.74
N PRO A 352 25.60 -44.11 -28.62
CA PRO A 352 24.86 -43.00 -28.03
C PRO A 352 24.57 -41.87 -29.04
N SER A 353 23.74 -40.93 -28.74
CA SER A 353 23.81 -39.63 -29.42
C SER A 353 23.28 -38.48 -28.54
N SER A 354 24.24 -37.68 -28.19
CA SER A 354 24.27 -36.21 -27.95
C SER A 354 22.99 -35.47 -27.65
N THR A 355 22.98 -34.95 -26.44
CA THR A 355 22.22 -33.79 -25.95
C THR A 355 22.53 -32.52 -26.76
N PRO A 356 21.58 -31.67 -27.06
CA PRO A 356 21.78 -30.23 -27.12
C PRO A 356 21.18 -29.55 -25.89
N LYS A 357 21.99 -28.75 -25.25
CA LYS A 357 21.69 -27.77 -24.19
C LYS A 357 20.62 -26.78 -24.67
N PRO A 358 19.54 -26.52 -23.93
CA PRO A 358 18.68 -25.37 -24.20
C PRO A 358 19.34 -24.11 -23.68
N ALA A 359 19.40 -23.11 -24.55
CA ALA A 359 19.76 -21.74 -24.20
C ALA A 359 18.63 -21.12 -23.38
N ALA A 360 19.03 -20.42 -22.33
CA ALA A 360 18.17 -19.58 -21.54
C ALA A 360 17.58 -18.45 -22.40
N ASN A 361 16.25 -18.33 -22.42
CA ASN A 361 15.55 -17.09 -22.63
C ASN A 361 14.30 -17.16 -21.74
N ALA A 362 14.37 -16.50 -20.60
CA ALA A 362 13.22 -16.14 -19.81
C ALA A 362 12.53 -14.97 -20.53
N GLU A 363 11.52 -15.24 -21.32
CA GLU A 363 10.60 -14.22 -21.80
C GLU A 363 9.37 -14.19 -20.91
N SER A 364 9.15 -12.98 -20.37
CA SER A 364 7.95 -12.51 -19.69
C SER A 364 6.67 -13.08 -20.33
N GLY A 365 5.66 -13.40 -19.48
CA GLY A 365 4.36 -13.98 -19.84
C GLY A 365 3.45 -13.13 -20.73
N TYR A 366 4.02 -12.33 -21.62
CA TYR A 366 3.29 -11.61 -22.67
C TYR A 366 3.34 -12.46 -23.96
N ILE A 367 2.16 -12.77 -24.47
CA ILE A 367 2.04 -13.27 -25.85
C ILE A 367 2.54 -12.15 -26.78
N GLY A 368 3.64 -12.37 -27.52
CA GLY A 368 4.20 -11.38 -28.41
C GLY A 368 3.17 -10.87 -29.44
N GLU A 369 3.40 -9.67 -29.95
CA GLU A 369 2.51 -8.96 -30.90
C GLU A 369 1.98 -9.86 -32.03
N SER A 370 2.83 -10.73 -32.58
CA SER A 370 2.45 -11.69 -33.64
C SER A 370 1.39 -12.69 -33.19
N LYS A 371 1.43 -13.17 -31.95
CA LYS A 371 0.46 -14.12 -31.42
C LYS A 371 -0.85 -13.41 -31.01
N ALA A 372 -0.76 -12.20 -30.47
CA ALA A 372 -1.92 -11.36 -30.19
C ALA A 372 -2.67 -11.01 -31.47
N LYS A 373 -1.95 -10.68 -32.54
CA LYS A 373 -2.52 -10.40 -33.86
C LYS A 373 -3.18 -11.65 -34.48
N GLN A 374 -2.58 -12.82 -34.37
CA GLN A 374 -3.16 -14.08 -34.80
C GLN A 374 -4.49 -14.40 -34.09
N ILE A 375 -4.53 -14.19 -32.77
CA ILE A 375 -5.73 -14.41 -31.97
C ILE A 375 -6.83 -13.41 -32.37
N ALA A 376 -6.49 -12.14 -32.57
CA ALA A 376 -7.43 -11.11 -32.99
C ALA A 376 -8.00 -11.39 -34.40
N LEU A 377 -7.18 -11.81 -35.34
CA LEU A 377 -7.61 -12.18 -36.70
C LEU A 377 -8.50 -13.43 -36.72
N ALA A 378 -8.16 -14.43 -35.90
CA ALA A 378 -8.95 -15.65 -35.75
C ALA A 378 -10.34 -15.33 -35.15
N HIS A 379 -10.39 -14.47 -34.15
CA HIS A 379 -11.65 -14.04 -33.52
C HIS A 379 -12.52 -13.18 -34.46
N ALA A 380 -11.89 -12.36 -35.30
CA ALA A 380 -12.59 -11.53 -36.29
C ALA A 380 -12.99 -12.30 -37.58
N GLY A 381 -12.56 -13.54 -37.72
CA GLY A 381 -12.84 -14.34 -38.93
C GLY A 381 -12.20 -13.80 -40.21
N VAL A 382 -11.09 -13.04 -40.10
CA VAL A 382 -10.35 -12.42 -41.22
C VAL A 382 -8.96 -13.00 -41.31
N SER A 383 -8.47 -13.25 -42.52
CA SER A 383 -7.09 -13.70 -42.77
C SER A 383 -6.15 -12.51 -43.00
N GLU A 384 -4.88 -12.68 -42.62
CA GLU A 384 -3.83 -11.70 -42.86
C GLU A 384 -3.66 -11.49 -44.37
N GLY A 385 -4.22 -10.41 -44.91
CA GLY A 385 -4.13 -10.10 -46.37
C GLY A 385 -5.45 -9.71 -47.06
N SER A 386 -6.51 -9.46 -46.31
CA SER A 386 -7.75 -8.89 -46.82
C SER A 386 -7.80 -7.37 -46.64
#